data_9c9a4030ef948bdd49cd3fb5737161ab
#
_entry.id   9c9a4030ef948bdd49cd3fb5737161ab
#
_cell.length_a   1.000
_cell.length_b   1.000
_cell.length_c   1.000
_cell.angle_alpha   90.00
_cell.angle_beta   90.00
_cell.angle_gamma   90.00
#
_symmetry.space_group_name_H-M   'P 1'
#
loop_
_entity.id
_entity.type
_entity.pdbx_description
1 polymer ?
#
loop_
_entity_poly.entity_id
_entity_poly.type
_entity_poly.pdbx_seq_one_letter_code
_entity_poly.pdbx_strand_id
1 'polypeptide(L)'
;KSLASDPPAPQEGQVWYNTTSTVLKGYKLTQGTGAWASANAMNVAHADGGGAGTQTAAIYICGYRADPISLGNEFYDGTTWTEGADLTTMRYGNFGAGTQTAALTGAGTTGAVTTALTEIYDGTSWTEVGNLTRSTSSGSSFIAAAGAGTTTSTRAMFGPGAGSPNSVLNEGWNGTSWSEDADGNTARHAAFGLGTKDAALAAGGNAPPSPYQSVTETWNGTAWTEVNNMTTARGRGGCGGTQTAGLIIAGTNGPAVQNVVESWDGTSWTEVADISTANYGGIGTPSGSNTVSLYAGGQPSGGTACEEWNVPS
;
A
#
# COMPACT_ATOMS: atom_id res chain seq x y z
N LYS A 1 -14.53 21.47 -32.59
CA LYS A 1 -15.23 22.75 -32.77
C LYS A 1 -14.21 23.82 -33.12
N SER A 2 -14.55 24.74 -34.06
CA SER A 2 -13.69 25.90 -34.37
C SER A 2 -14.21 27.13 -33.64
N LEU A 3 -13.33 27.89 -33.00
CA LEU A 3 -13.65 29.10 -32.20
C LEU A 3 -12.63 30.20 -32.51
N ALA A 4 -13.08 31.44 -32.46
CA ALA A 4 -12.20 32.61 -32.64
C ALA A 4 -11.35 32.90 -31.39
N SER A 5 -11.79 32.43 -30.22
CA SER A 5 -11.07 32.54 -28.94
C SER A 5 -11.20 31.22 -28.18
N ASP A 6 -10.39 31.06 -27.17
CA ASP A 6 -10.51 29.90 -26.28
C ASP A 6 -11.82 29.99 -25.48
N PRO A 7 -12.46 28.85 -25.16
CA PRO A 7 -13.64 28.83 -24.32
C PRO A 7 -13.33 29.45 -22.96
N PRO A 8 -14.22 30.24 -22.37
CA PRO A 8 -13.99 30.86 -21.06
C PRO A 8 -13.97 29.85 -19.90
N ALA A 9 -14.58 28.68 -20.10
CA ALA A 9 -14.61 27.57 -19.16
C ALA A 9 -14.49 26.26 -19.93
N PRO A 10 -13.30 25.86 -20.39
CA PRO A 10 -13.13 24.60 -21.10
C PRO A 10 -13.33 23.43 -20.14
N GLN A 11 -13.87 22.33 -20.67
CA GLN A 11 -14.05 21.09 -19.92
C GLN A 11 -12.92 20.10 -20.24
N GLU A 12 -12.59 19.23 -19.29
CA GLU A 12 -11.57 18.21 -19.49
C GLU A 12 -11.88 17.34 -20.71
N GLY A 13 -10.85 17.07 -21.53
CA GLY A 13 -11.00 16.34 -22.79
C GLY A 13 -11.58 17.18 -23.93
N GLN A 14 -12.00 18.41 -23.70
CA GLN A 14 -12.49 19.28 -24.76
C GLN A 14 -11.37 19.67 -25.71
N VAL A 15 -11.60 19.49 -27.01
CA VAL A 15 -10.69 19.84 -28.08
C VAL A 15 -11.35 20.88 -29.00
N TRP A 16 -10.62 21.93 -29.37
CA TRP A 16 -11.09 22.96 -30.30
C TRP A 16 -9.97 23.47 -31.16
N TYR A 17 -10.32 23.96 -32.34
CA TYR A 17 -9.41 24.71 -33.19
C TYR A 17 -9.61 26.21 -32.94
N ASN A 18 -8.55 26.88 -32.48
CA ASN A 18 -8.58 28.33 -32.31
C ASN A 18 -8.22 29.00 -33.64
N THR A 19 -9.19 29.66 -34.28
CA THR A 19 -9.00 30.23 -35.60
C THR A 19 -8.13 31.48 -35.61
N THR A 20 -8.01 32.16 -34.48
CA THR A 20 -7.11 33.35 -34.33
C THR A 20 -5.66 32.94 -34.21
N SER A 21 -5.35 31.93 -33.41
CA SER A 21 -3.99 31.42 -33.25
C SER A 21 -3.65 30.29 -34.25
N THR A 22 -4.62 29.83 -35.05
CA THR A 22 -4.47 28.75 -36.03
C THR A 22 -3.94 27.44 -35.48
N VAL A 23 -4.25 27.12 -34.22
CA VAL A 23 -3.79 25.91 -33.54
C VAL A 23 -4.95 25.05 -33.05
N LEU A 24 -4.78 23.74 -33.11
CA LEU A 24 -5.63 22.78 -32.40
C LEU A 24 -5.23 22.80 -30.92
N LYS A 25 -6.19 23.06 -30.05
CA LYS A 25 -6.01 23.09 -28.59
C LYS A 25 -6.84 22.03 -27.92
N GLY A 26 -6.33 21.48 -26.85
CA GLY A 26 -7.05 20.61 -25.93
C GLY A 26 -6.94 21.13 -24.52
N TYR A 27 -8.00 20.97 -23.75
CA TYR A 27 -7.95 21.26 -22.31
C TYR A 27 -7.76 19.95 -21.55
N LYS A 28 -6.68 19.89 -20.80
CA LYS A 28 -6.46 18.88 -19.78
C LYS A 28 -6.47 19.63 -18.45
N LEU A 29 -7.28 19.16 -17.52
CA LEU A 29 -7.13 19.62 -16.14
C LEU A 29 -5.70 19.25 -15.70
N THR A 30 -4.89 20.22 -15.43
CA THR A 30 -3.68 19.98 -14.64
C THR A 30 -4.15 19.86 -13.21
N GLN A 31 -4.24 18.64 -12.71
CA GLN A 31 -4.33 18.44 -11.26
C GLN A 31 -3.23 19.29 -10.59
N GLY A 32 -3.59 19.97 -9.53
CA GLY A 32 -2.60 20.68 -8.72
C GLY A 32 -1.52 19.68 -8.25
N THR A 33 -0.34 20.20 -7.98
CA THR A 33 0.69 19.38 -7.32
C THR A 33 0.19 19.00 -5.94
N GLY A 34 0.10 17.71 -5.64
CA GLY A 34 -0.25 17.23 -4.31
C GLY A 34 0.75 17.67 -3.26
N ALA A 35 0.31 17.72 -2.03
CA ALA A 35 1.14 18.07 -0.88
C ALA A 35 0.82 17.17 0.32
N TRP A 36 1.83 16.92 1.14
CA TRP A 36 1.69 16.30 2.45
C TRP A 36 1.45 17.36 3.51
N ALA A 37 0.55 17.06 4.44
CA ALA A 37 0.30 17.87 5.63
C ALA A 37 0.39 16.98 6.86
N SER A 38 1.01 17.47 7.93
CA SER A 38 1.03 16.75 9.21
C SER A 38 -0.38 16.58 9.74
N ALA A 39 -0.70 15.37 10.17
CA ALA A 39 -1.93 15.03 10.87
C ALA A 39 -1.64 14.72 12.35
N ASN A 40 -2.69 14.52 13.15
CA ASN A 40 -2.51 14.16 14.55
C ASN A 40 -1.78 12.81 14.67
N ALA A 41 -0.80 12.77 15.56
CA ALA A 41 -0.01 11.58 15.80
C ALA A 41 -0.83 10.44 16.39
N MET A 42 -0.43 9.19 16.10
CA MET A 42 -0.94 8.00 16.78
C MET A 42 -0.65 8.07 18.28
N ASN A 43 -1.49 7.42 19.09
CA ASN A 43 -1.30 7.35 20.54
C ASN A 43 -0.09 6.49 20.91
N VAL A 44 0.21 5.52 20.08
CA VAL A 44 1.25 4.53 20.31
C VAL A 44 2.17 4.42 19.09
N ALA A 45 3.47 4.22 19.36
CA ALA A 45 4.44 3.99 18.30
C ALA A 45 4.28 2.60 17.67
N HIS A 46 4.12 2.55 16.35
CA HIS A 46 4.01 1.32 15.58
C HIS A 46 4.93 1.35 14.35
N ALA A 47 5.44 0.17 13.99
CA ALA A 47 6.15 -0.06 12.74
C ALA A 47 5.86 -1.47 12.22
N ASP A 48 6.02 -1.67 10.91
CA ASP A 48 5.85 -2.98 10.25
C ASP A 48 4.48 -3.64 10.55
N GLY A 49 3.43 -2.86 10.68
CA GLY A 49 2.04 -3.33 10.79
C GLY A 49 1.31 -3.37 9.46
N GLY A 50 0.06 -3.80 9.48
CA GLY A 50 -0.86 -3.73 8.35
C GLY A 50 -1.67 -2.44 8.35
N GLY A 51 -2.03 -1.95 7.16
CA GLY A 51 -2.92 -0.81 6.99
C GLY A 51 -4.19 -1.18 6.26
N ALA A 52 -5.33 -0.58 6.64
CA ALA A 52 -6.58 -0.68 5.91
C ALA A 52 -7.35 0.65 5.95
N GLY A 53 -8.32 0.81 5.05
CA GLY A 53 -9.19 1.98 5.01
C GLY A 53 -8.71 3.10 4.10
N THR A 54 -9.23 4.29 4.35
CA THR A 54 -9.01 5.52 3.58
C THR A 54 -8.33 6.58 4.43
N GLN A 55 -7.95 7.73 3.84
CA GLN A 55 -7.33 8.84 4.56
C GLN A 55 -8.13 9.27 5.80
N THR A 56 -9.45 9.34 5.72
CA THR A 56 -10.32 9.82 6.80
C THR A 56 -10.95 8.69 7.64
N ALA A 57 -10.64 7.45 7.32
CA ALA A 57 -11.14 6.27 8.05
C ALA A 57 -10.14 5.13 7.89
N ALA A 58 -8.99 5.24 8.57
CA ALA A 58 -7.90 4.29 8.52
C ALA A 58 -7.80 3.43 9.79
N ILE A 59 -7.21 2.26 9.65
CA ILE A 59 -6.80 1.42 10.77
C ILE A 59 -5.33 1.04 10.61
N TYR A 60 -4.56 1.21 11.68
CA TYR A 60 -3.25 0.62 11.86
C TYR A 60 -3.40 -0.70 12.60
N ILE A 61 -2.97 -1.80 12.00
CA ILE A 61 -3.20 -3.14 12.51
C ILE A 61 -1.93 -3.72 13.08
N CYS A 62 -1.84 -3.86 14.39
CA CYS A 62 -0.70 -4.42 15.09
C CYS A 62 0.63 -3.72 14.77
N GLY A 63 1.70 -4.47 14.74
CA GLY A 63 3.04 -4.01 14.36
C GLY A 63 4.05 -4.16 15.49
N TYR A 64 5.29 -3.84 15.17
CA TYR A 64 6.39 -3.83 16.11
C TYR A 64 6.42 -2.53 16.92
N ARG A 65 6.61 -2.64 18.24
CA ARG A 65 7.00 -1.54 19.13
C ARG A 65 8.43 -1.79 19.60
N ALA A 66 9.08 -0.76 20.08
CA ALA A 66 10.44 -0.88 20.60
C ALA A 66 10.58 -1.95 21.70
N ASP A 67 9.51 -2.31 22.42
CA ASP A 67 9.33 -3.44 23.35
C ASP A 67 7.98 -3.29 24.07
N PRO A 68 7.08 -4.27 24.13
CA PRO A 68 6.95 -5.51 23.37
C PRO A 68 6.14 -5.37 22.07
N ILE A 69 6.01 -6.45 21.28
CA ILE A 69 5.07 -6.53 20.13
C ILE A 69 3.69 -6.14 20.60
N SER A 70 3.04 -5.18 19.92
CA SER A 70 1.74 -4.68 20.33
C SER A 70 0.59 -5.48 19.69
N LEU A 71 -0.40 -5.85 20.48
CA LEU A 71 -1.69 -6.31 20.00
C LEU A 71 -2.53 -5.15 19.47
N GLY A 72 -2.28 -3.93 19.99
CA GLY A 72 -3.14 -2.77 19.79
C GLY A 72 -3.28 -2.37 18.33
N ASN A 73 -4.50 -2.08 18.00
CA ASN A 73 -4.87 -1.45 16.73
C ASN A 73 -5.32 -0.03 17.01
N GLU A 74 -4.97 0.89 16.12
CA GLU A 74 -5.45 2.26 16.23
C GLU A 74 -6.30 2.63 15.02
N PHE A 75 -7.38 3.35 15.28
CA PHE A 75 -8.39 3.77 14.31
C PHE A 75 -8.35 5.29 14.15
N TYR A 76 -8.23 5.75 12.92
CA TYR A 76 -8.22 7.16 12.55
C TYR A 76 -9.56 7.59 11.99
N ASP A 77 -10.15 8.65 12.55
CA ASP A 77 -11.47 9.18 12.14
C ASP A 77 -11.38 10.39 11.17
N GLY A 78 -10.19 10.66 10.64
CA GLY A 78 -9.91 11.87 9.85
C GLY A 78 -9.37 13.03 10.70
N THR A 79 -9.28 12.85 12.03
CA THR A 79 -8.80 13.88 12.95
C THR A 79 -7.96 13.27 14.07
N THR A 80 -8.43 12.22 14.71
CA THR A 80 -7.79 11.61 15.88
C THR A 80 -7.62 10.10 15.74
N TRP A 81 -6.61 9.59 16.41
CA TRP A 81 -6.39 8.16 16.56
C TRP A 81 -7.00 7.67 17.89
N THR A 82 -7.68 6.56 17.86
CA THR A 82 -8.25 5.89 19.04
C THR A 82 -7.88 4.43 19.04
N GLU A 83 -7.55 3.90 20.20
CA GLU A 83 -7.29 2.47 20.39
C GLU A 83 -8.60 1.67 20.19
N GLY A 84 -8.52 0.53 19.55
CA GLY A 84 -9.65 -0.33 19.24
C GLY A 84 -9.43 -1.79 19.62
N ALA A 85 -10.29 -2.67 19.10
CA ALA A 85 -10.22 -4.10 19.40
C ALA A 85 -8.90 -4.71 18.91
N ASP A 86 -8.28 -5.52 19.77
CA ASP A 86 -7.02 -6.20 19.51
C ASP A 86 -7.19 -7.44 18.63
N LEU A 87 -6.12 -7.79 17.91
CA LEU A 87 -6.01 -9.11 17.26
C LEU A 87 -6.01 -10.23 18.30
N THR A 88 -6.45 -11.40 17.90
CA THR A 88 -6.36 -12.60 18.74
C THR A 88 -4.91 -13.07 18.92
N THR A 89 -4.06 -12.81 17.94
CA THR A 89 -2.63 -13.15 17.98
C THR A 89 -1.78 -11.93 17.55
N MET A 90 -0.95 -11.45 18.50
CA MET A 90 -0.02 -10.34 18.21
C MET A 90 1.01 -10.73 17.17
N ARG A 91 1.31 -9.83 16.25
CA ARG A 91 2.29 -10.02 15.17
C ARG A 91 2.72 -8.72 14.53
N TYR A 92 3.85 -8.77 13.83
CA TYR A 92 4.30 -7.68 12.96
C TYR A 92 4.73 -8.23 11.60
N GLY A 93 4.94 -7.37 10.62
CA GLY A 93 5.17 -7.79 9.25
C GLY A 93 3.92 -8.41 8.61
N ASN A 94 2.76 -8.14 9.16
CA ASN A 94 1.46 -8.53 8.61
C ASN A 94 1.02 -7.54 7.52
N PHE A 95 0.20 -8.00 6.62
CA PHE A 95 -0.49 -7.11 5.68
C PHE A 95 -1.89 -6.73 6.19
N GLY A 96 -2.41 -5.64 5.66
CA GLY A 96 -3.80 -5.23 5.87
C GLY A 96 -4.52 -5.00 4.55
N ALA A 97 -5.83 -5.17 4.57
CA ALA A 97 -6.72 -4.97 3.44
C ALA A 97 -8.13 -4.59 3.91
N GLY A 98 -8.90 -3.93 3.06
CA GLY A 98 -10.29 -3.58 3.35
C GLY A 98 -10.49 -2.16 3.85
N THR A 99 -11.57 -1.96 4.59
CA THR A 99 -11.97 -0.67 5.15
C THR A 99 -11.73 -0.63 6.66
N GLN A 100 -11.90 0.51 7.28
CA GLN A 100 -11.77 0.64 8.73
C GLN A 100 -12.77 -0.24 9.51
N THR A 101 -13.95 -0.48 8.97
CA THR A 101 -15.02 -1.27 9.62
C THR A 101 -15.13 -2.70 9.11
N ALA A 102 -14.37 -3.06 8.08
CA ALA A 102 -14.34 -4.38 7.50
C ALA A 102 -12.93 -4.65 6.93
N ALA A 103 -12.01 -5.03 7.82
CA ALA A 103 -10.62 -5.23 7.50
C ALA A 103 -10.22 -6.71 7.55
N LEU A 104 -9.19 -7.06 6.79
CA LEU A 104 -8.54 -8.35 6.82
C LEU A 104 -7.04 -8.14 7.06
N THR A 105 -6.46 -8.97 7.90
CA THR A 105 -5.02 -9.04 8.08
C THR A 105 -4.54 -10.48 8.04
N GLY A 106 -3.34 -10.69 7.55
CA GLY A 106 -2.78 -12.03 7.47
C GLY A 106 -1.27 -12.06 7.52
N ALA A 107 -0.73 -13.28 7.65
CA ALA A 107 0.71 -13.53 7.77
C ALA A 107 1.34 -12.84 8.98
N GLY A 108 2.63 -12.59 8.92
CA GLY A 108 3.37 -11.91 9.99
C GLY A 108 4.20 -12.85 10.85
N THR A 109 4.82 -12.30 11.86
CA THR A 109 5.61 -13.08 12.84
C THR A 109 5.25 -12.64 14.25
N THR A 110 5.21 -13.61 15.16
CA THR A 110 5.07 -13.36 16.61
C THR A 110 6.40 -13.00 17.27
N GLY A 111 7.47 -12.87 16.49
CA GLY A 111 8.84 -12.71 16.99
C GLY A 111 9.53 -14.06 17.22
N ALA A 112 8.77 -15.10 17.57
CA ALA A 112 9.29 -16.46 17.76
C ALA A 112 9.09 -17.33 16.51
N VAL A 113 7.92 -17.19 15.87
CA VAL A 113 7.54 -17.99 14.68
C VAL A 113 6.79 -17.11 13.68
N THR A 114 6.97 -17.42 12.43
CA THR A 114 6.12 -16.86 11.36
C THR A 114 4.78 -17.59 11.34
N THR A 115 3.74 -16.89 10.99
CA THR A 115 2.37 -17.40 11.05
C THR A 115 1.67 -17.26 9.70
N ALA A 116 0.80 -18.20 9.41
CA ALA A 116 -0.13 -18.17 8.28
C ALA A 116 -1.52 -17.63 8.69
N LEU A 117 -1.67 -17.20 9.94
CA LEU A 117 -2.96 -16.78 10.48
C LEU A 117 -3.56 -15.66 9.68
N THR A 118 -4.86 -15.73 9.48
CA THR A 118 -5.68 -14.68 8.89
C THR A 118 -6.79 -14.33 9.86
N GLU A 119 -6.97 -13.04 10.10
CA GLU A 119 -8.06 -12.51 10.92
C GLU A 119 -8.86 -11.48 10.13
N ILE A 120 -10.17 -11.45 10.35
CA ILE A 120 -11.07 -10.44 9.80
C ILE A 120 -11.70 -9.62 10.93
N TYR A 121 -11.87 -8.33 10.65
CA TYR A 121 -12.55 -7.36 11.51
C TYR A 121 -13.95 -7.09 10.99
N ASP A 122 -14.96 -7.19 11.84
CA ASP A 122 -16.37 -7.00 11.50
C ASP A 122 -16.92 -5.61 11.88
N GLY A 123 -16.04 -4.70 12.30
CA GLY A 123 -16.40 -3.38 12.84
C GLY A 123 -16.46 -3.35 14.38
N THR A 124 -16.30 -4.49 15.05
CA THR A 124 -16.38 -4.62 16.50
C THR A 124 -15.26 -5.48 17.07
N SER A 125 -14.96 -6.61 16.44
CA SER A 125 -13.98 -7.60 16.91
C SER A 125 -13.23 -8.27 15.78
N TRP A 126 -12.05 -8.80 16.10
CA TRP A 126 -11.27 -9.64 15.21
C TRP A 126 -11.62 -11.12 15.43
N THR A 127 -11.71 -11.85 14.34
CA THR A 127 -11.99 -13.29 14.35
C THR A 127 -11.03 -14.00 13.41
N GLU A 128 -10.40 -15.08 13.90
CA GLU A 128 -9.57 -15.95 13.08
C GLU A 128 -10.44 -16.71 12.07
N VAL A 129 -9.95 -16.76 10.81
CA VAL A 129 -10.61 -17.42 9.69
C VAL A 129 -9.66 -18.40 9.00
N GLY A 130 -9.98 -18.88 7.79
CA GLY A 130 -9.12 -19.77 7.03
C GLY A 130 -7.73 -19.20 6.82
N ASN A 131 -6.71 -19.95 7.20
CA ASN A 131 -5.32 -19.52 7.14
C ASN A 131 -4.76 -19.60 5.72
N LEU A 132 -3.72 -18.81 5.46
CA LEU A 132 -2.89 -18.95 4.27
C LEU A 132 -2.40 -20.39 4.13
N THR A 133 -2.28 -20.87 2.91
CA THR A 133 -1.88 -22.27 2.66
C THR A 133 -0.42 -22.52 3.04
N ARG A 134 0.37 -21.45 3.11
CA ARG A 134 1.79 -21.50 3.49
C ARG A 134 2.11 -20.48 4.59
N SER A 135 2.85 -20.93 5.59
CA SER A 135 3.53 -20.03 6.50
C SER A 135 4.83 -19.57 5.84
N THR A 136 5.12 -18.30 5.92
CA THR A 136 6.43 -17.81 5.54
C THR A 136 7.44 -18.26 6.59
N SER A 137 8.65 -18.64 6.19
CA SER A 137 9.67 -19.06 7.13
C SER A 137 10.29 -17.87 7.87
N SER A 138 10.78 -18.12 9.07
CA SER A 138 11.37 -17.16 9.99
C SER A 138 12.42 -16.25 9.32
N GLY A 139 12.27 -14.94 9.50
CA GLY A 139 13.24 -13.93 9.10
C GLY A 139 12.92 -13.19 7.79
N SER A 140 11.84 -13.52 7.11
CA SER A 140 11.41 -12.78 5.92
C SER A 140 10.34 -11.76 6.29
N SER A 141 10.63 -10.51 6.09
CA SER A 141 9.64 -9.44 6.13
C SER A 141 8.64 -9.63 4.99
N PHE A 142 7.39 -9.44 5.28
CA PHE A 142 6.27 -9.77 4.40
C PHE A 142 6.07 -8.75 3.30
N ILE A 143 5.47 -9.22 2.24
CA ILE A 143 4.90 -8.36 1.22
C ILE A 143 3.46 -8.10 1.62
N ALA A 144 3.11 -6.86 1.80
CA ALA A 144 1.73 -6.48 1.87
C ALA A 144 1.03 -6.95 0.59
N ALA A 145 -0.09 -7.60 0.76
CA ALA A 145 -0.95 -7.93 -0.35
C ALA A 145 -1.54 -6.66 -0.96
N ALA A 146 -2.00 -6.77 -2.15
CA ALA A 146 -2.87 -5.78 -2.76
C ALA A 146 -4.13 -5.61 -1.90
N GLY A 147 -4.11 -4.61 -1.06
CA GLY A 147 -5.06 -4.48 0.03
C GLY A 147 -6.30 -3.67 -0.26
N ALA A 148 -6.64 -3.32 -1.49
CA ALA A 148 -7.94 -2.77 -1.83
C ALA A 148 -8.95 -3.91 -2.06
N GLY A 149 -9.03 -4.84 -1.11
CA GLY A 149 -10.04 -5.87 -1.06
C GLY A 149 -11.07 -5.53 0.02
N THR A 150 -12.11 -6.29 0.01
CA THR A 150 -13.05 -6.42 1.11
C THR A 150 -12.61 -7.61 1.97
N THR A 151 -13.19 -7.79 3.14
CA THR A 151 -13.02 -9.03 3.93
C THR A 151 -13.37 -10.30 3.15
N THR A 152 -13.96 -10.19 2.00
CA THR A 152 -14.39 -11.31 1.15
C THR A 152 -13.53 -11.51 -0.10
N SER A 153 -12.60 -10.60 -0.41
CA SER A 153 -11.80 -10.68 -1.62
C SER A 153 -10.48 -9.93 -1.49
N THR A 154 -9.40 -10.65 -1.32
CA THR A 154 -8.05 -10.08 -1.13
C THR A 154 -7.01 -10.94 -1.82
N ARG A 155 -5.90 -10.34 -2.21
CA ARG A 155 -4.73 -11.02 -2.75
C ARG A 155 -3.53 -10.81 -1.83
N ALA A 156 -2.79 -11.87 -1.59
CA ALA A 156 -1.55 -11.85 -0.86
C ALA A 156 -0.40 -12.38 -1.73
N MET A 157 0.71 -11.64 -1.77
CA MET A 157 1.93 -12.07 -2.43
C MET A 157 3.04 -12.20 -1.39
N PHE A 158 3.78 -13.31 -1.43
CA PHE A 158 4.81 -13.61 -0.46
C PHE A 158 6.16 -13.78 -1.16
N GLY A 159 7.20 -13.24 -0.54
CA GLY A 159 8.58 -13.47 -0.95
C GLY A 159 9.07 -14.89 -0.60
N PRO A 160 10.28 -15.24 -1.08
CA PRO A 160 10.86 -16.54 -0.81
C PRO A 160 10.98 -16.77 0.69
N GLY A 161 10.34 -17.82 1.16
CA GLY A 161 10.59 -18.37 2.47
C GLY A 161 12.00 -18.95 2.59
N ALA A 162 12.54 -19.13 3.80
CA ALA A 162 13.82 -19.79 3.99
C ALA A 162 13.77 -21.19 3.37
N GLY A 163 14.65 -21.47 2.41
CA GLY A 163 14.70 -22.73 1.68
C GLY A 163 14.10 -22.73 0.28
N SER A 164 13.47 -21.65 -0.17
CA SER A 164 13.02 -21.51 -1.55
C SER A 164 13.48 -20.15 -2.13
N PRO A 165 14.67 -20.10 -2.72
CA PRO A 165 15.29 -18.82 -3.10
C PRO A 165 14.61 -18.10 -4.27
N ASN A 166 13.66 -18.72 -4.96
CA ASN A 166 13.16 -18.24 -6.25
C ASN A 166 11.64 -18.28 -6.43
N SER A 167 10.85 -18.36 -5.37
CA SER A 167 9.39 -18.33 -5.52
C SER A 167 8.76 -17.06 -5.01
N VAL A 168 7.89 -16.47 -5.80
CA VAL A 168 6.93 -15.45 -5.38
C VAL A 168 5.59 -16.13 -5.25
N LEU A 169 5.25 -16.57 -4.06
CA LEU A 169 3.98 -17.20 -3.80
C LEU A 169 2.86 -16.17 -3.84
N ASN A 170 1.78 -16.53 -4.48
CA ASN A 170 0.62 -15.68 -4.64
C ASN A 170 -0.65 -16.44 -4.29
N GLU A 171 -1.40 -15.90 -3.35
CA GLU A 171 -2.66 -16.53 -2.90
C GLU A 171 -3.82 -15.53 -3.01
N GLY A 172 -4.97 -16.04 -3.41
CA GLY A 172 -6.22 -15.30 -3.48
C GLY A 172 -7.20 -15.73 -2.39
N TRP A 173 -7.76 -14.77 -1.65
CA TRP A 173 -8.82 -14.97 -0.68
C TRP A 173 -10.20 -14.84 -1.33
N ASN A 174 -11.10 -15.76 -1.05
CA ASN A 174 -12.46 -15.78 -1.61
C ASN A 174 -13.56 -15.47 -0.59
N GLY A 175 -13.20 -15.03 0.60
CA GLY A 175 -14.12 -14.80 1.71
C GLY A 175 -14.22 -15.95 2.72
N THR A 176 -13.64 -17.10 2.38
CA THR A 176 -13.70 -18.31 3.24
C THR A 176 -12.36 -19.01 3.35
N SER A 177 -11.61 -19.06 2.26
CA SER A 177 -10.32 -19.76 2.19
C SER A 177 -9.35 -19.06 1.25
N TRP A 178 -8.08 -19.28 1.47
CA TRP A 178 -7.01 -18.93 0.56
C TRP A 178 -6.79 -20.05 -0.46
N SER A 179 -6.45 -19.68 -1.66
CA SER A 179 -6.04 -20.58 -2.73
C SER A 179 -4.80 -20.06 -3.44
N GLU A 180 -3.90 -20.97 -3.77
CA GLU A 180 -2.70 -20.63 -4.55
C GLU A 180 -3.09 -20.27 -5.98
N ASP A 181 -2.53 -19.17 -6.48
CA ASP A 181 -2.68 -18.67 -7.85
C ASP A 181 -1.29 -18.63 -8.53
N ALA A 182 -1.22 -18.21 -9.79
CA ALA A 182 0.04 -18.13 -10.51
C ALA A 182 1.04 -17.19 -9.83
N ASP A 183 2.25 -17.64 -9.66
CA ASP A 183 3.34 -16.91 -9.00
C ASP A 183 3.73 -15.63 -9.77
N GLY A 184 4.30 -14.68 -9.04
CA GLY A 184 4.92 -13.49 -9.65
C GLY A 184 6.20 -13.85 -10.43
N ASN A 185 6.63 -12.96 -11.32
CA ASN A 185 7.80 -13.22 -12.17
C ASN A 185 9.12 -12.97 -11.41
N THR A 186 9.15 -12.03 -10.48
CA THR A 186 10.36 -11.64 -9.74
C THR A 186 10.23 -11.92 -8.25
N ALA A 187 11.02 -12.87 -7.76
CA ALA A 187 11.05 -13.23 -6.33
C ALA A 187 11.56 -12.07 -5.47
N ARG A 188 10.73 -11.58 -4.56
CA ARG A 188 11.04 -10.47 -3.65
C ARG A 188 10.15 -10.46 -2.43
N HIS A 189 10.59 -9.85 -1.35
CA HIS A 189 9.80 -9.61 -0.14
C HIS A 189 9.79 -8.12 0.19
N ALA A 190 8.94 -7.73 1.13
CA ALA A 190 8.79 -6.32 1.55
C ALA A 190 8.44 -5.35 0.40
N ALA A 191 7.75 -5.84 -0.63
CA ALA A 191 7.24 -5.04 -1.73
C ALA A 191 5.97 -4.28 -1.32
N PHE A 192 5.62 -3.30 -2.12
CA PHE A 192 4.35 -2.59 -2.02
C PHE A 192 3.27 -3.34 -2.79
N GLY A 193 2.06 -3.40 -2.23
CA GLY A 193 0.92 -4.03 -2.89
C GLY A 193 -0.31 -3.16 -2.82
N LEU A 194 -0.98 -2.96 -3.96
CA LEU A 194 -2.19 -2.15 -4.07
C LEU A 194 -3.14 -2.69 -5.14
N GLY A 195 -4.36 -2.18 -5.17
CA GLY A 195 -5.40 -2.64 -6.09
C GLY A 195 -6.38 -3.62 -5.45
N THR A 196 -6.93 -4.53 -6.23
CA THR A 196 -7.91 -5.54 -5.80
C THR A 196 -7.38 -6.96 -6.01
N LYS A 197 -8.13 -7.97 -5.53
CA LYS A 197 -7.79 -9.38 -5.78
C LYS A 197 -7.57 -9.69 -7.26
N ASP A 198 -8.41 -9.14 -8.13
CA ASP A 198 -8.42 -9.46 -9.55
C ASP A 198 -7.65 -8.43 -10.41
N ALA A 199 -7.30 -7.28 -9.83
CA ALA A 199 -6.54 -6.22 -10.46
C ALA A 199 -5.55 -5.63 -9.44
N ALA A 200 -4.46 -6.35 -9.21
CA ALA A 200 -3.43 -6.00 -8.23
C ALA A 200 -2.17 -5.45 -8.91
N LEU A 201 -1.43 -4.62 -8.19
CA LEU A 201 -0.10 -4.16 -8.54
C LEU A 201 0.86 -4.46 -7.39
N ALA A 202 2.02 -4.99 -7.72
CA ALA A 202 3.13 -5.19 -6.80
C ALA A 202 4.36 -4.46 -7.31
N ALA A 203 4.98 -3.62 -6.45
CA ALA A 203 6.13 -2.83 -6.85
C ALA A 203 7.24 -2.86 -5.78
N GLY A 204 8.47 -2.69 -6.22
CA GLY A 204 9.62 -2.64 -5.33
C GLY A 204 9.87 -3.93 -4.57
N GLY A 205 10.46 -3.79 -3.38
CA GLY A 205 10.81 -4.90 -2.50
C GLY A 205 12.28 -5.30 -2.54
N ASN A 206 12.63 -6.28 -1.74
CA ASN A 206 13.99 -6.81 -1.64
C ASN A 206 14.07 -8.21 -2.23
N ALA A 207 15.04 -8.48 -3.08
CA ALA A 207 15.27 -9.77 -3.73
C ALA A 207 16.65 -10.33 -3.35
N PRO A 208 16.79 -11.08 -2.25
CA PRO A 208 18.08 -11.64 -1.84
C PRO A 208 18.67 -12.58 -2.91
N PRO A 209 20.01 -12.56 -3.14
CA PRO A 209 21.02 -11.75 -2.44
C PRO A 209 21.19 -10.34 -3.04
N SER A 210 20.34 -9.95 -3.96
CA SER A 210 20.38 -8.65 -4.62
C SER A 210 19.80 -7.53 -3.73
N PRO A 211 20.13 -6.26 -4.01
CA PRO A 211 19.57 -5.12 -3.29
C PRO A 211 18.06 -4.96 -3.57
N TYR A 212 17.47 -3.96 -2.95
CA TYR A 212 16.10 -3.55 -3.24
C TYR A 212 15.88 -3.32 -4.74
N GLN A 213 14.68 -3.63 -5.19
CA GLN A 213 14.26 -3.60 -6.58
C GLN A 213 13.31 -2.44 -6.85
N SER A 214 13.24 -2.01 -8.10
CA SER A 214 12.22 -1.08 -8.61
C SER A 214 11.15 -1.78 -9.46
N VAL A 215 11.24 -3.08 -9.65
CA VAL A 215 10.35 -3.88 -10.50
C VAL A 215 8.89 -3.68 -10.11
N THR A 216 8.06 -3.49 -11.12
CA THR A 216 6.60 -3.38 -10.97
C THR A 216 5.93 -4.46 -11.80
N GLU A 217 5.00 -5.17 -11.19
CA GLU A 217 4.17 -6.19 -11.85
C GLU A 217 2.69 -5.90 -11.61
N THR A 218 1.87 -6.16 -12.62
CA THR A 218 0.41 -6.07 -12.53
C THR A 218 -0.24 -7.44 -12.73
N TRP A 219 -1.31 -7.69 -11.97
CA TRP A 219 -2.12 -8.91 -12.02
C TRP A 219 -3.41 -8.66 -12.81
N ASN A 220 -3.73 -9.54 -13.76
CA ASN A 220 -4.89 -9.42 -14.64
C ASN A 220 -6.03 -10.39 -14.31
N GLY A 221 -6.00 -11.02 -13.13
CA GLY A 221 -6.92 -12.07 -12.73
C GLY A 221 -6.39 -13.49 -12.99
N THR A 222 -5.31 -13.63 -13.77
CA THR A 222 -4.78 -14.95 -14.16
C THR A 222 -3.26 -15.03 -14.07
N ALA A 223 -2.55 -13.96 -14.41
CA ALA A 223 -1.08 -13.93 -14.45
C ALA A 223 -0.54 -12.55 -14.08
N TRP A 224 0.71 -12.55 -13.59
CA TRP A 224 1.49 -11.35 -13.38
C TRP A 224 2.24 -10.96 -14.66
N THR A 225 2.29 -9.68 -14.94
CA THR A 225 3.01 -9.10 -16.07
C THR A 225 3.86 -7.95 -15.58
N GLU A 226 5.15 -7.95 -15.93
CA GLU A 226 6.07 -6.84 -15.65
C GLU A 226 5.68 -5.62 -16.50
N VAL A 227 5.67 -4.45 -15.86
CA VAL A 227 5.36 -3.15 -16.45
C VAL A 227 6.48 -2.15 -16.12
N ASN A 228 6.29 -0.87 -16.40
CA ASN A 228 7.31 0.13 -16.15
C ASN A 228 7.67 0.22 -14.66
N ASN A 229 8.97 0.19 -14.37
CA ASN A 229 9.51 0.15 -13.02
C ASN A 229 9.43 1.50 -12.31
N MET A 230 9.43 1.47 -10.97
CA MET A 230 9.62 2.66 -10.14
C MET A 230 10.93 3.36 -10.49
N THR A 231 11.02 4.64 -10.22
CA THR A 231 12.26 5.42 -10.42
C THR A 231 13.29 5.11 -9.34
N THR A 232 12.84 4.83 -8.11
CA THR A 232 13.70 4.56 -6.97
C THR A 232 13.45 3.16 -6.40
N ALA A 233 14.47 2.30 -6.42
CA ALA A 233 14.42 0.96 -5.86
C ALA A 233 14.29 1.01 -4.32
N ARG A 234 13.21 0.49 -3.76
CA ARG A 234 12.93 0.48 -2.32
C ARG A 234 11.80 -0.48 -1.94
N GLY A 235 11.61 -0.68 -0.65
CA GLY A 235 10.51 -1.45 -0.06
C GLY A 235 10.24 -1.05 1.39
N ARG A 236 9.35 -1.74 2.07
CA ARG A 236 8.99 -1.50 3.49
C ARG A 236 8.47 -0.08 3.75
N GLY A 237 7.60 0.43 2.91
CA GLY A 237 6.90 1.69 3.11
C GLY A 237 5.39 1.49 3.02
N GLY A 238 4.66 2.60 2.97
CA GLY A 238 3.20 2.60 2.76
C GLY A 238 2.83 2.64 1.28
N CYS A 239 1.61 2.27 0.98
CA CYS A 239 1.05 2.39 -0.35
C CYS A 239 -0.46 2.57 -0.30
N GLY A 240 -1.04 3.09 -1.37
CA GLY A 240 -2.48 3.25 -1.51
C GLY A 240 -2.91 3.40 -2.96
N GLY A 241 -4.17 3.09 -3.22
CA GLY A 241 -4.78 3.26 -4.53
C GLY A 241 -5.08 1.96 -5.27
N THR A 242 -5.20 2.08 -6.58
CA THR A 242 -5.60 0.99 -7.48
C THR A 242 -4.47 0.57 -8.40
N GLN A 243 -4.67 -0.53 -9.13
CA GLN A 243 -3.73 -0.98 -10.15
C GLN A 243 -3.40 0.08 -11.22
N THR A 244 -4.31 1.00 -11.49
CA THR A 244 -4.17 2.04 -12.52
C THR A 244 -3.93 3.45 -11.97
N ALA A 245 -4.02 3.63 -10.65
CA ALA A 245 -3.82 4.93 -9.98
C ALA A 245 -3.32 4.69 -8.55
N GLY A 246 -2.01 4.58 -8.39
CA GLY A 246 -1.37 4.18 -7.14
C GLY A 246 -0.42 5.23 -6.57
N LEU A 247 -0.14 5.11 -5.29
CA LEU A 247 0.85 5.90 -4.57
C LEU A 247 1.73 4.97 -3.74
N ILE A 248 3.05 5.13 -3.84
CA ILE A 248 4.03 4.45 -3.00
C ILE A 248 4.79 5.49 -2.20
N ILE A 249 4.83 5.27 -0.89
CA ILE A 249 5.22 6.28 0.09
C ILE A 249 6.38 5.77 0.90
N ALA A 250 7.49 6.51 0.93
CA ALA A 250 8.64 6.25 1.79
C ALA A 250 9.29 4.86 1.59
N GLY A 251 9.88 4.29 2.62
CA GLY A 251 10.51 2.99 2.60
C GLY A 251 12.03 3.04 2.77
N THR A 252 12.70 1.95 2.45
CA THR A 252 14.17 1.86 2.53
C THR A 252 14.73 1.15 1.29
N ASN A 253 15.96 1.49 0.93
CA ASN A 253 16.76 0.76 -0.07
C ASN A 253 17.89 -0.08 0.60
N GLY A 254 17.81 -0.25 1.91
CA GLY A 254 18.79 -0.96 2.74
C GLY A 254 19.74 0.00 3.45
N PRO A 255 20.66 0.68 2.75
CA PRO A 255 21.59 1.61 3.39
C PRO A 255 20.94 2.94 3.79
N ALA A 256 19.85 3.35 3.15
CA ALA A 256 19.19 4.62 3.41
C ALA A 256 17.68 4.48 3.59
N VAL A 257 17.16 5.22 4.56
CA VAL A 257 15.74 5.43 4.75
C VAL A 257 15.30 6.55 3.81
N GLN A 258 14.17 6.38 3.15
CA GLN A 258 13.68 7.26 2.10
C GLN A 258 12.44 8.02 2.56
N ASN A 259 12.26 9.26 2.06
CA ASN A 259 11.02 10.03 2.14
C ASN A 259 10.31 10.12 0.79
N VAL A 260 10.88 9.56 -0.25
CA VAL A 260 10.43 9.62 -1.65
C VAL A 260 9.03 9.07 -1.79
N VAL A 261 8.20 9.78 -2.55
CA VAL A 261 6.86 9.37 -2.92
C VAL A 261 6.72 9.33 -4.44
N GLU A 262 6.21 8.22 -4.95
CA GLU A 262 5.96 8.05 -6.38
C GLU A 262 4.49 7.74 -6.63
N SER A 263 3.92 8.39 -7.65
CA SER A 263 2.56 8.20 -8.14
C SER A 263 2.56 7.40 -9.45
N TRP A 264 1.69 6.42 -9.53
CA TRP A 264 1.43 5.58 -10.69
C TRP A 264 0.17 6.02 -11.42
N ASP A 265 0.24 6.20 -12.74
CA ASP A 265 -0.87 6.64 -13.59
C ASP A 265 -1.49 5.51 -14.44
N GLY A 266 -1.13 4.25 -14.16
CA GLY A 266 -1.51 3.08 -14.95
C GLY A 266 -0.48 2.70 -16.02
N THR A 267 0.53 3.55 -16.25
CA THR A 267 1.55 3.34 -17.28
C THR A 267 2.96 3.64 -16.79
N SER A 268 3.13 4.71 -16.01
CA SER A 268 4.43 5.21 -15.55
C SER A 268 4.41 5.68 -14.13
N TRP A 269 5.56 5.62 -13.47
CA TRP A 269 5.81 6.21 -12.17
C TRP A 269 6.36 7.63 -12.31
N THR A 270 5.88 8.52 -11.48
CA THR A 270 6.35 9.91 -11.39
C THR A 270 6.58 10.26 -9.93
N GLU A 271 7.76 10.79 -9.61
CA GLU A 271 8.04 11.34 -8.29
C GLU A 271 7.17 12.56 -8.03
N VAL A 272 6.55 12.59 -6.87
CA VAL A 272 5.70 13.69 -6.39
C VAL A 272 6.28 14.27 -5.11
N ALA A 273 5.56 15.14 -4.41
CA ALA A 273 6.09 15.73 -3.17
C ALA A 273 6.34 14.65 -2.11
N ASP A 274 7.50 14.69 -1.49
CA ASP A 274 7.95 13.76 -0.47
C ASP A 274 7.25 13.98 0.87
N ILE A 275 7.16 12.93 1.69
CA ILE A 275 6.81 13.09 3.12
C ILE A 275 7.90 13.89 3.86
N SER A 276 7.52 14.53 4.96
CA SER A 276 8.40 15.46 5.68
C SER A 276 9.64 14.79 6.27
N THR A 277 9.54 13.52 6.64
CA THR A 277 10.63 12.80 7.32
C THR A 277 10.82 11.41 6.70
N ALA A 278 12.06 11.08 6.32
CA ALA A 278 12.42 9.76 5.82
C ALA A 278 12.00 8.65 6.81
N ASN A 279 11.31 7.63 6.29
CA ASN A 279 10.65 6.64 7.13
C ASN A 279 10.54 5.28 6.42
N TYR A 280 10.46 4.18 7.17
CA TYR A 280 10.13 2.84 6.68
C TYR A 280 9.28 2.07 7.69
N GLY A 281 8.55 1.06 7.26
CA GLY A 281 7.68 0.26 8.12
C GLY A 281 6.41 0.97 8.56
N GLY A 282 6.10 2.15 8.00
CA GLY A 282 4.80 2.78 8.16
C GLY A 282 3.77 2.18 7.20
N ILE A 283 2.50 2.46 7.47
CA ILE A 283 1.39 2.04 6.62
C ILE A 283 0.93 3.15 5.69
N GLY A 284 0.35 2.75 4.56
CA GLY A 284 -0.51 3.61 3.74
C GLY A 284 -1.98 3.21 3.88
N THR A 285 -2.85 3.85 3.12
CA THR A 285 -4.29 3.54 3.07
C THR A 285 -4.64 2.82 1.77
N PRO A 286 -4.71 1.48 1.79
CA PRO A 286 -4.90 0.68 0.57
C PRO A 286 -6.19 1.01 -0.19
N SER A 287 -7.25 1.41 0.51
CA SER A 287 -8.51 1.86 -0.08
C SER A 287 -8.53 3.35 -0.44
N GLY A 288 -7.41 4.05 -0.30
CA GLY A 288 -7.21 5.42 -0.76
C GLY A 288 -7.07 5.52 -2.28
N SER A 289 -6.50 6.62 -2.73
CA SER A 289 -6.19 6.86 -4.13
C SER A 289 -4.81 7.51 -4.27
N ASN A 290 -4.31 7.66 -5.50
CA ASN A 290 -3.10 8.45 -5.75
C ASN A 290 -3.30 9.97 -5.53
N THR A 291 -4.53 10.41 -5.26
CA THR A 291 -4.86 11.83 -5.00
C THR A 291 -5.19 12.12 -3.54
N VAL A 292 -5.55 11.09 -2.77
CA VAL A 292 -5.91 11.19 -1.35
C VAL A 292 -5.42 9.96 -0.62
N SER A 293 -4.48 10.12 0.30
CA SER A 293 -3.88 9.01 1.06
C SER A 293 -3.41 9.48 2.44
N LEU A 294 -3.10 8.53 3.31
CA LEU A 294 -2.52 8.77 4.63
C LEU A 294 -1.29 7.88 4.77
N TYR A 295 -0.26 8.40 5.43
CA TYR A 295 0.90 7.63 5.86
C TYR A 295 1.05 7.75 7.39
N ALA A 296 1.17 6.64 8.08
CA ALA A 296 1.25 6.62 9.54
C ALA A 296 2.26 5.60 10.07
N GLY A 297 2.88 5.94 11.20
CA GLY A 297 3.83 5.07 11.89
C GLY A 297 5.21 5.00 11.26
N GLY A 298 5.91 3.91 11.56
CA GLY A 298 7.21 3.56 10.99
C GLY A 298 8.43 4.09 11.76
N GLN A 299 9.62 3.82 11.23
CA GLN A 299 10.91 4.11 11.84
C GLN A 299 11.80 4.88 10.86
N PRO A 300 12.77 5.70 11.33
CA PRO A 300 13.19 5.94 12.72
C PRO A 300 12.42 7.09 13.41
N SER A 301 11.35 7.61 12.84
CA SER A 301 10.63 8.82 13.30
C SER A 301 9.86 8.66 14.63
N GLY A 302 10.09 7.57 15.38
CA GLY A 302 9.45 7.33 16.67
C GLY A 302 8.10 6.62 16.57
N GLY A 303 7.64 6.29 15.38
CA GLY A 303 6.50 5.39 15.14
C GLY A 303 5.11 5.96 15.35
N THR A 304 4.97 7.25 15.68
CA THR A 304 3.66 7.91 15.88
C THR A 304 3.31 8.93 14.81
N ALA A 305 4.25 9.29 13.94
CA ALA A 305 4.04 10.31 12.91
C ALA A 305 2.90 9.93 11.95
N CYS A 306 2.13 10.93 11.56
CA CYS A 306 1.05 10.78 10.60
C CYS A 306 1.03 11.98 9.65
N GLU A 307 0.91 11.71 8.36
CA GLU A 307 0.82 12.73 7.32
C GLU A 307 -0.29 12.38 6.33
N GLU A 308 -0.99 13.40 5.85
CA GLU A 308 -2.07 13.29 4.87
C GLU A 308 -1.65 13.85 3.51
N TRP A 309 -1.90 13.10 2.46
CA TRP A 309 -1.69 13.47 1.08
C TRP A 309 -2.95 13.97 0.43
N ASN A 310 -2.91 15.15 -0.14
CA ASN A 310 -4.03 15.73 -0.89
C ASN A 310 -3.53 16.35 -2.18
N VAL A 311 -4.17 16.00 -3.29
CA VAL A 311 -4.02 16.68 -4.58
C VAL A 311 -5.23 17.58 -4.76
N PRO A 312 -5.05 18.91 -4.85
CA PRO A 312 -6.15 19.84 -5.08
C PRO A 312 -6.88 19.52 -6.39
N SER A 313 -8.21 19.55 -6.35
CA SER A 313 -9.10 19.35 -7.49
C SER A 313 -9.09 20.53 -8.45
#